data_54ee3c3d2f31428c3c71b108ffc59b63
#
_entry.id   54ee3c3d2f31428c3c71b108ffc59b63
#
_cell.length_a   1.000
_cell.length_b   1.000
_cell.length_c   1.000
_cell.angle_alpha   90.00
_cell.angle_beta   90.00
_cell.angle_gamma   90.00
#
_symmetry.space_group_name_H-M   'P 1'
#
loop_
_entity.id
_entity.type
_entity.pdbx_description
1 polymer ?
#
loop_
_entity_poly.entity_id
_entity_poly.type
_entity_poly.pdbx_seq_one_letter_code
_entity_poly.pdbx_strand_id
1 'polypeptide(L)'
;MSDRLYLDHAATTPVLPEAREAMARALESWANPSSPHADGRRERAALEKARRTIADALEWRHDVILTSGASEAIHIAASRTKPKRRIVGPAEHDAVTAAMGGGAEVLPVDGNGVIEVSALENMLAGEPALVAVQLVNNETGVIQPIDRIQQAVSAAGSLLLCDCAQAAGKIALPEADFIAISGHKFGGPPGAGALLVRDLDTLVASGGQERGYRRGTENLPAAAAMAAALESRAFAEAMPRLETLRQRLEKEIRASGGLVVAAGASRIATIGAYGLPGVASASQLVQLDLAGISVSAGSACSSGSMKPSRVLAAMGIAEEIASSVIRVSFGPSTSEDDVDRFLGEWRKIAGRAKARAA
;
A
#
# COMPACT_ATOMS: atom_id res chain seq x y z
N MET A 1 -6.32 -27.76 4.82
CA MET A 1 -5.70 -26.50 5.25
C MET A 1 -6.36 -26.09 6.56
N SER A 2 -5.65 -25.61 7.55
CA SER A 2 -6.22 -25.19 8.84
C SER A 2 -7.29 -24.11 8.57
N ASP A 3 -8.38 -24.15 9.35
CA ASP A 3 -9.46 -23.16 9.37
C ASP A 3 -8.96 -21.83 9.98
N ARG A 4 -7.91 -21.26 9.32
CA ARG A 4 -7.22 -20.06 9.79
C ARG A 4 -7.83 -18.83 9.14
N LEU A 5 -8.29 -17.90 9.97
CA LEU A 5 -8.81 -16.61 9.53
C LEU A 5 -7.63 -15.65 9.21
N TYR A 6 -7.58 -15.17 7.97
CA TYR A 6 -6.53 -14.26 7.53
C TYR A 6 -7.05 -12.82 7.40
N LEU A 7 -6.58 -11.95 8.30
CA LEU A 7 -6.93 -10.53 8.36
C LEU A 7 -5.68 -9.63 8.31
N ASP A 8 -4.68 -10.02 7.52
CA ASP A 8 -3.44 -9.27 7.31
C ASP A 8 -3.18 -8.94 5.82
N HIS A 9 -4.24 -8.60 5.08
CA HIS A 9 -4.18 -8.28 3.65
C HIS A 9 -3.34 -7.04 3.33
N ALA A 10 -3.16 -6.11 4.28
CA ALA A 10 -2.27 -4.97 4.11
C ALA A 10 -0.78 -5.36 4.08
N ALA A 11 -0.39 -6.50 4.67
CA ALA A 11 0.94 -7.07 4.52
C ALA A 11 1.10 -7.74 3.17
N THR A 12 0.19 -8.64 2.83
CA THR A 12 0.10 -9.31 1.51
C THR A 12 -1.29 -9.89 1.34
N THR A 13 -1.79 -9.91 0.11
CA THR A 13 -3.07 -10.58 -0.21
C THR A 13 -2.77 -11.92 -0.89
N PRO A 14 -3.47 -13.00 -0.54
CA PRO A 14 -3.37 -14.27 -1.28
C PRO A 14 -3.59 -14.04 -2.77
N VAL A 15 -2.76 -14.71 -3.60
CA VAL A 15 -2.85 -14.55 -5.06
C VAL A 15 -4.21 -15.04 -5.54
N LEU A 16 -4.92 -14.19 -6.28
CA LEU A 16 -6.24 -14.49 -6.83
C LEU A 16 -6.20 -15.66 -7.82
N PRO A 17 -7.27 -16.44 -7.95
CA PRO A 17 -7.32 -17.56 -8.91
C PRO A 17 -6.96 -17.13 -10.33
N GLU A 18 -7.53 -16.01 -10.82
CA GLU A 18 -7.31 -15.45 -12.15
C GLU A 18 -5.84 -15.08 -12.39
N ALA A 19 -5.19 -14.54 -11.36
CA ALA A 19 -3.77 -14.20 -11.40
C ALA A 19 -2.88 -15.46 -11.46
N ARG A 20 -3.22 -16.50 -10.69
CA ARG A 20 -2.49 -17.79 -10.73
C ARG A 20 -2.60 -18.47 -12.09
N GLU A 21 -3.80 -18.48 -12.67
CA GLU A 21 -4.04 -19.04 -14.00
C GLU A 21 -3.32 -18.27 -15.11
N ALA A 22 -3.34 -16.93 -15.05
CA ALA A 22 -2.61 -16.10 -15.99
C ALA A 22 -1.11 -16.34 -15.91
N MET A 23 -0.56 -16.48 -14.69
CA MET A 23 0.85 -16.81 -14.48
C MET A 23 1.21 -18.18 -15.04
N ALA A 24 0.38 -19.22 -14.77
CA ALA A 24 0.61 -20.56 -15.25
C ALA A 24 0.64 -20.60 -16.78
N ARG A 25 -0.36 -19.98 -17.44
CA ARG A 25 -0.38 -19.89 -18.92
C ARG A 25 0.83 -19.18 -19.49
N ALA A 26 1.31 -18.12 -18.85
CA ALA A 26 2.49 -17.39 -19.31
C ALA A 26 3.80 -18.16 -19.11
N LEU A 27 3.84 -19.12 -18.19
CA LEU A 27 4.99 -20.01 -17.99
C LEU A 27 5.03 -21.18 -19.01
N GLU A 28 3.92 -21.55 -19.63
CA GLU A 28 3.85 -22.56 -20.70
C GLU A 28 4.51 -22.03 -22.00
N SER A 29 4.51 -20.72 -22.19
CA SER A 29 5.12 -20.03 -23.30
C SER A 29 6.38 -19.33 -22.80
N TRP A 30 7.51 -19.57 -23.45
CA TRP A 30 8.78 -18.99 -22.99
C TRP A 30 9.61 -18.46 -24.17
N ALA A 31 10.03 -17.25 -24.06
CA ALA A 31 11.12 -16.66 -24.84
C ALA A 31 11.48 -15.30 -24.24
N ASN A 32 12.66 -14.79 -24.57
CA ASN A 32 13.02 -13.45 -24.13
C ASN A 32 12.27 -12.40 -24.99
N PRO A 33 11.49 -11.50 -24.39
CA PRO A 33 10.75 -10.46 -25.13
C PRO A 33 11.64 -9.51 -25.95
N SER A 34 12.95 -9.48 -25.67
CA SER A 34 13.92 -8.68 -26.41
C SER A 34 14.50 -9.40 -27.64
N SER A 35 14.19 -10.69 -27.82
CA SER A 35 14.70 -11.47 -28.94
C SER A 35 14.01 -11.13 -30.27
N PRO A 36 14.75 -11.07 -31.42
CA PRO A 36 14.17 -10.66 -32.70
C PRO A 36 13.39 -11.76 -33.44
N HIS A 37 13.47 -13.03 -33.01
CA HIS A 37 12.77 -14.15 -33.62
C HIS A 37 11.27 -14.20 -33.27
N ALA A 38 10.52 -15.07 -33.94
CA ALA A 38 9.07 -15.14 -33.82
C ALA A 38 8.58 -15.33 -32.35
N ASP A 39 9.23 -16.21 -31.58
CA ASP A 39 8.90 -16.45 -30.19
C ASP A 39 9.11 -15.20 -29.33
N GLY A 40 10.27 -14.52 -29.48
CA GLY A 40 10.52 -13.26 -28.77
C GLY A 40 9.49 -12.16 -29.09
N ARG A 41 9.09 -12.04 -30.37
CA ARG A 41 8.05 -11.09 -30.76
C ARG A 41 6.67 -11.44 -30.15
N ARG A 42 6.34 -12.73 -30.04
CA ARG A 42 5.12 -13.20 -29.38
C ARG A 42 5.12 -12.80 -27.90
N GLU A 43 6.22 -13.07 -27.18
CA GLU A 43 6.34 -12.71 -25.76
C GLU A 43 6.37 -11.19 -25.55
N ARG A 44 6.96 -10.44 -26.48
CA ARG A 44 6.88 -8.98 -26.49
C ARG A 44 5.44 -8.48 -26.62
N ALA A 45 4.67 -9.08 -27.52
CA ALA A 45 3.28 -8.73 -27.68
C ALA A 45 2.44 -9.05 -26.43
N ALA A 46 2.73 -10.17 -25.76
CA ALA A 46 2.09 -10.54 -24.48
C ALA A 46 2.45 -9.56 -23.37
N LEU A 47 3.72 -9.15 -23.27
CA LEU A 47 4.18 -8.16 -22.29
C LEU A 47 3.48 -6.80 -22.49
N GLU A 48 3.42 -6.33 -23.75
CA GLU A 48 2.72 -5.07 -24.06
C GLU A 48 1.19 -5.17 -23.85
N LYS A 49 0.61 -6.36 -24.02
CA LYS A 49 -0.80 -6.60 -23.65
C LYS A 49 -0.99 -6.47 -22.15
N ALA A 50 -0.14 -7.13 -21.33
CA ALA A 50 -0.21 -7.03 -19.87
C ALA A 50 -0.06 -5.57 -19.42
N ARG A 51 0.88 -4.83 -19.99
CA ARG A 51 1.09 -3.40 -19.72
C ARG A 51 -0.17 -2.56 -20.02
N ARG A 52 -0.81 -2.76 -21.17
CA ARG A 52 -2.07 -2.07 -21.52
C ARG A 52 -3.19 -2.44 -20.56
N THR A 53 -3.37 -3.74 -20.24
CA THR A 53 -4.39 -4.18 -19.29
C THR A 53 -4.20 -3.52 -17.91
N ILE A 54 -2.95 -3.40 -17.43
CA ILE A 54 -2.65 -2.68 -16.18
C ILE A 54 -3.04 -1.21 -16.28
N ALA A 55 -2.68 -0.54 -17.37
CA ALA A 55 -3.01 0.86 -17.59
C ALA A 55 -4.54 1.07 -17.66
N ASP A 56 -5.24 0.25 -18.43
CA ASP A 56 -6.69 0.34 -18.61
C ASP A 56 -7.44 0.07 -17.31
N ALA A 57 -7.04 -0.96 -16.55
CA ALA A 57 -7.68 -1.29 -15.28
C ALA A 57 -7.48 -0.23 -14.19
N LEU A 58 -6.43 0.57 -14.30
CA LEU A 58 -6.11 1.69 -13.41
C LEU A 58 -6.53 3.06 -13.98
N GLU A 59 -7.19 3.08 -15.15
CA GLU A 59 -7.60 4.29 -15.88
C GLU A 59 -6.42 5.25 -16.17
N TRP A 60 -5.19 4.68 -16.30
CA TRP A 60 -3.96 5.42 -16.53
C TRP A 60 -3.67 5.59 -18.02
N ARG A 61 -3.50 6.83 -18.47
CA ARG A 61 -3.38 7.18 -19.91
C ARG A 61 -1.95 7.43 -20.38
N HIS A 62 -0.97 7.30 -19.51
CA HIS A 62 0.42 7.61 -19.78
C HIS A 62 1.30 6.35 -19.70
N ASP A 63 2.58 6.50 -19.49
CA ASP A 63 3.53 5.40 -19.51
C ASP A 63 3.46 4.52 -18.24
N VAL A 64 3.74 3.24 -18.45
CA VAL A 64 3.86 2.23 -17.38
C VAL A 64 5.21 1.56 -17.50
N ILE A 65 6.02 1.61 -16.46
CA ILE A 65 7.29 0.88 -16.33
C ILE A 65 7.02 -0.30 -15.37
N LEU A 66 7.19 -1.51 -15.87
CA LEU A 66 7.05 -2.73 -15.06
C LEU A 66 8.24 -2.86 -14.11
N THR A 67 7.97 -3.19 -12.86
CA THR A 67 8.97 -3.32 -11.79
C THR A 67 8.75 -4.59 -10.97
N SER A 68 9.66 -4.88 -10.04
CA SER A 68 9.51 -5.99 -9.10
C SER A 68 8.57 -5.69 -7.92
N GLY A 69 8.09 -4.44 -7.82
CA GLY A 69 7.20 -3.98 -6.75
C GLY A 69 7.28 -2.47 -6.56
N ALA A 70 6.46 -1.94 -5.66
CA ALA A 70 6.43 -0.51 -5.34
C ALA A 70 7.78 0.02 -4.88
N SER A 71 8.58 -0.76 -4.13
CA SER A 71 9.90 -0.34 -3.65
C SER A 71 10.87 -0.04 -4.79
N GLU A 72 10.91 -0.86 -5.86
CA GLU A 72 11.71 -0.58 -7.05
C GLU A 72 11.15 0.63 -7.82
N ALA A 73 9.83 0.73 -7.95
CA ALA A 73 9.17 1.86 -8.59
C ALA A 73 9.52 3.19 -7.89
N ILE A 74 9.40 3.24 -6.57
CA ILE A 74 9.77 4.39 -5.73
C ILE A 74 11.26 4.73 -5.90
N HIS A 75 12.13 3.72 -5.87
CA HIS A 75 13.56 3.93 -6.05
C HIS A 75 13.88 4.52 -7.44
N ILE A 76 13.27 4.03 -8.51
CA ILE A 76 13.43 4.58 -9.86
C ILE A 76 13.01 6.05 -9.89
N ALA A 77 11.82 6.37 -9.41
CA ALA A 77 11.32 7.75 -9.40
C ALA A 77 12.22 8.65 -8.56
N ALA A 78 12.55 8.28 -7.33
CA ALA A 78 13.35 9.11 -6.43
C ALA A 78 14.79 9.30 -6.90
N SER A 79 15.44 8.24 -7.42
CA SER A 79 16.86 8.32 -7.79
C SER A 79 17.09 8.97 -9.16
N ARG A 80 16.08 9.02 -10.05
CA ARG A 80 16.24 9.44 -11.45
C ARG A 80 15.49 10.69 -11.83
N THR A 81 14.64 11.21 -10.95
CA THR A 81 13.96 12.49 -11.20
C THR A 81 14.96 13.66 -11.20
N LYS A 82 14.67 14.68 -12.03
CA LYS A 82 15.54 15.84 -12.20
C LYS A 82 15.66 16.76 -10.97
N PRO A 83 14.57 17.14 -10.26
CA PRO A 83 14.66 17.89 -9.03
C PRO A 83 15.54 17.18 -8.00
N LYS A 84 16.38 17.92 -7.29
CA LYS A 84 17.28 17.37 -6.25
C LYS A 84 16.72 17.52 -4.84
N ARG A 85 15.91 18.54 -4.63
CA ARG A 85 15.23 18.79 -3.35
C ARG A 85 14.19 17.71 -3.12
N ARG A 86 14.06 17.26 -1.87
CA ARG A 86 13.19 16.16 -1.46
C ARG A 86 12.29 16.60 -0.31
N ILE A 87 10.99 16.35 -0.44
CA ILE A 87 10.00 16.56 0.62
C ILE A 87 9.22 15.24 0.80
N VAL A 88 9.02 14.79 2.02
CA VAL A 88 8.43 13.47 2.30
C VAL A 88 7.42 13.53 3.44
N GLY A 89 6.34 12.76 3.35
CA GLY A 89 5.42 12.54 4.45
C GLY A 89 6.10 11.82 5.64
N PRO A 90 5.77 12.12 6.90
CA PRO A 90 6.40 11.49 8.06
C PRO A 90 5.92 10.05 8.28
N ALA A 91 4.76 9.72 7.75
CA ALA A 91 4.07 8.44 7.91
C ALA A 91 4.30 7.47 6.73
N GLU A 92 5.29 7.76 5.87
CA GLU A 92 5.58 6.97 4.68
C GLU A 92 6.14 5.58 5.00
N HIS A 93 5.97 4.66 4.05
CA HIS A 93 6.61 3.34 4.11
C HIS A 93 8.14 3.49 4.07
N ASP A 94 8.86 2.56 4.70
CA ASP A 94 10.34 2.54 4.76
C ASP A 94 11.01 2.65 3.40
N ALA A 95 10.42 2.06 2.36
CA ALA A 95 10.92 2.16 0.99
C ALA A 95 10.94 3.60 0.46
N VAL A 96 9.94 4.41 0.82
CA VAL A 96 9.86 5.84 0.44
C VAL A 96 10.92 6.63 1.17
N THR A 97 10.98 6.52 2.51
CA THR A 97 11.95 7.28 3.31
C THR A 97 13.39 6.92 2.95
N ALA A 98 13.68 5.64 2.68
CA ALA A 98 15.00 5.21 2.23
C ALA A 98 15.37 5.77 0.85
N ALA A 99 14.42 5.79 -0.10
CA ALA A 99 14.64 6.30 -1.44
C ALA A 99 14.78 7.83 -1.48
N MET A 100 14.04 8.56 -0.64
CA MET A 100 14.10 10.03 -0.53
C MET A 100 15.39 10.49 0.16
N GLY A 101 15.99 9.66 1.00
CA GLY A 101 17.27 9.94 1.68
C GLY A 101 17.14 10.75 2.96
N GLY A 102 18.18 10.69 3.80
CA GLY A 102 18.16 11.32 5.14
C GLY A 102 18.17 12.85 5.16
N GLY A 103 18.36 13.51 4.01
CA GLY A 103 18.27 14.96 3.87
C GLY A 103 16.93 15.47 3.39
N ALA A 104 15.92 14.60 3.27
CA ALA A 104 14.57 15.01 2.87
C ALA A 104 13.89 15.85 3.96
N GLU A 105 13.23 16.93 3.54
CA GLU A 105 12.39 17.75 4.40
C GLU A 105 11.11 16.98 4.73
N VAL A 106 10.67 17.02 5.99
CA VAL A 106 9.54 16.24 6.47
C VAL A 106 8.31 17.11 6.63
N LEU A 107 7.19 16.71 6.03
CA LEU A 107 5.89 17.36 6.14
C LEU A 107 5.27 17.12 7.52
N PRO A 108 4.57 18.09 8.11
CA PRO A 108 3.76 17.86 9.29
C PRO A 108 2.46 17.11 8.92
N VAL A 109 1.95 16.36 9.88
CA VAL A 109 0.61 15.74 9.85
C VAL A 109 -0.17 16.13 11.10
N ASP A 110 -1.49 16.10 11.00
CA ASP A 110 -2.37 16.27 12.16
C ASP A 110 -2.45 15.01 13.05
N GLY A 111 -3.19 15.06 14.13
CA GLY A 111 -3.40 13.94 15.06
C GLY A 111 -4.13 12.73 14.42
N ASN A 112 -4.70 12.87 13.24
CA ASN A 112 -5.26 11.77 12.45
C ASN A 112 -4.28 11.24 11.38
N GLY A 113 -3.10 11.81 11.26
CA GLY A 113 -2.10 11.42 10.27
C GLY A 113 -2.34 11.99 8.87
N VAL A 114 -3.14 13.04 8.77
CA VAL A 114 -3.42 13.74 7.51
C VAL A 114 -2.39 14.87 7.32
N ILE A 115 -1.80 14.94 6.12
CA ILE A 115 -0.81 15.97 5.77
C ILE A 115 -1.44 17.37 5.83
N GLU A 116 -0.75 18.32 6.45
CA GLU A 116 -1.11 19.72 6.49
C GLU A 116 -0.72 20.40 5.17
N VAL A 117 -1.70 20.55 4.26
CA VAL A 117 -1.46 21.09 2.90
C VAL A 117 -0.91 22.51 2.93
N SER A 118 -1.35 23.35 3.88
CA SER A 118 -0.82 24.71 4.04
C SER A 118 0.69 24.74 4.40
N ALA A 119 1.14 23.76 5.18
CA ALA A 119 2.57 23.62 5.46
C ALA A 119 3.33 23.19 4.20
N LEU A 120 2.79 22.27 3.41
CA LEU A 120 3.35 21.88 2.11
C LEU A 120 3.47 23.09 1.17
N GLU A 121 2.43 23.92 1.05
CA GLU A 121 2.45 25.12 0.21
C GLU A 121 3.59 26.07 0.62
N ASN A 122 3.80 26.28 1.93
CA ASN A 122 4.91 27.08 2.43
C ASN A 122 6.28 26.44 2.13
N MET A 123 6.41 25.13 2.29
CA MET A 123 7.64 24.39 2.00
C MET A 123 7.96 24.35 0.50
N LEU A 124 7.00 24.46 -0.38
CA LEU A 124 7.20 24.47 -1.84
C LEU A 124 7.73 25.80 -2.37
N ALA A 125 7.82 26.84 -1.55
CA ALA A 125 8.47 28.08 -1.96
C ALA A 125 9.97 27.84 -2.26
N GLY A 126 10.43 28.26 -3.44
CA GLY A 126 11.83 28.15 -3.85
C GLY A 126 12.05 27.17 -5.01
N GLU A 127 13.12 26.38 -4.92
CA GLU A 127 13.48 25.44 -5.99
C GLU A 127 12.48 24.25 -6.11
N PRO A 128 12.22 23.78 -7.34
CA PRO A 128 11.37 22.60 -7.56
C PRO A 128 11.85 21.37 -6.76
N ALA A 129 10.91 20.65 -6.18
CA ALA A 129 11.17 19.48 -5.36
C ALA A 129 10.49 18.22 -5.96
N LEU A 130 10.99 17.05 -5.57
CA LEU A 130 10.18 15.83 -5.58
C LEU A 130 9.49 15.70 -4.23
N VAL A 131 8.17 15.69 -4.23
CA VAL A 131 7.33 15.45 -3.05
C VAL A 131 6.89 13.99 -3.07
N ALA A 132 7.10 13.23 -2.00
CA ALA A 132 6.62 11.86 -1.89
C ALA A 132 5.57 11.72 -0.80
N VAL A 133 4.39 11.22 -1.18
CA VAL A 133 3.24 11.02 -0.29
C VAL A 133 2.53 9.73 -0.67
N GLN A 134 2.25 8.87 0.32
CA GLN A 134 1.37 7.72 0.11
C GLN A 134 -0.09 8.15 0.00
N LEU A 135 -0.86 7.55 -0.91
CA LEU A 135 -2.30 7.82 -0.99
C LEU A 135 -3.04 7.24 0.22
N VAL A 136 -2.68 6.02 0.60
CA VAL A 136 -3.32 5.29 1.71
C VAL A 136 -2.26 4.77 2.67
N ASN A 137 -2.36 5.14 3.93
CA ASN A 137 -1.44 4.67 4.95
C ASN A 137 -1.63 3.17 5.23
N ASN A 138 -0.54 2.42 5.20
CA ASN A 138 -0.54 0.97 5.35
C ASN A 138 -0.80 0.47 6.78
N GLU A 139 -0.73 1.32 7.80
CA GLU A 139 -1.01 0.99 9.20
C GLU A 139 -2.42 1.43 9.62
N THR A 140 -2.81 2.65 9.31
CA THR A 140 -4.07 3.27 9.79
C THR A 140 -5.20 3.25 8.76
N GLY A 141 -4.86 3.07 7.48
CA GLY A 141 -5.83 3.19 6.39
C GLY A 141 -6.20 4.62 6.01
N VAL A 142 -5.58 5.63 6.61
CA VAL A 142 -5.86 7.05 6.32
C VAL A 142 -5.60 7.34 4.84
N ILE A 143 -6.57 8.01 4.22
CA ILE A 143 -6.48 8.49 2.83
C ILE A 143 -6.04 9.95 2.86
N GLN A 144 -4.95 10.27 2.17
CA GLN A 144 -4.41 11.63 2.10
C GLN A 144 -5.22 12.51 1.13
N PRO A 145 -5.31 13.82 1.34
CA PRO A 145 -6.01 14.77 0.45
C PRO A 145 -5.20 15.03 -0.82
N ILE A 146 -4.97 13.97 -1.60
CA ILE A 146 -3.96 13.93 -2.65
C ILE A 146 -4.22 14.93 -3.78
N ASP A 147 -5.50 15.22 -4.10
CA ASP A 147 -5.83 16.20 -5.14
C ASP A 147 -5.36 17.62 -4.77
N ARG A 148 -5.51 17.99 -3.48
CA ARG A 148 -5.01 19.28 -2.97
C ARG A 148 -3.47 19.31 -2.95
N ILE A 149 -2.85 18.19 -2.56
CA ILE A 149 -1.39 18.03 -2.58
C ILE A 149 -0.88 18.17 -4.01
N GLN A 150 -1.49 17.48 -4.98
CA GLN A 150 -1.11 17.57 -6.40
C GLN A 150 -1.27 19.00 -6.94
N GLN A 151 -2.35 19.69 -6.61
CA GLN A 151 -2.54 21.09 -7.01
C GLN A 151 -1.43 21.99 -6.50
N ALA A 152 -1.07 21.89 -5.20
CA ALA A 152 0.02 22.67 -4.61
C ALA A 152 1.37 22.34 -5.25
N VAL A 153 1.67 21.05 -5.46
CA VAL A 153 2.92 20.58 -6.06
C VAL A 153 3.05 21.08 -7.51
N SER A 154 1.98 20.94 -8.31
CA SER A 154 1.98 21.42 -9.72
C SER A 154 2.11 22.94 -9.81
N ALA A 155 1.42 23.70 -8.95
CA ALA A 155 1.52 25.17 -8.93
C ALA A 155 2.92 25.66 -8.63
N ALA A 156 3.72 24.90 -7.88
CA ALA A 156 5.12 25.19 -7.58
C ALA A 156 6.13 24.65 -8.61
N GLY A 157 5.67 24.07 -9.73
CA GLY A 157 6.55 23.43 -10.72
C GLY A 157 7.34 22.24 -10.18
N SER A 158 6.87 21.64 -9.09
CA SER A 158 7.43 20.46 -8.42
C SER A 158 6.79 19.18 -8.96
N LEU A 159 7.29 18.01 -8.55
CA LEU A 159 6.81 16.71 -8.99
C LEU A 159 6.26 15.90 -7.80
N LEU A 160 5.17 15.17 -8.00
CA LEU A 160 4.56 14.29 -7.01
C LEU A 160 4.85 12.81 -7.30
N LEU A 161 5.48 12.13 -6.35
CA LEU A 161 5.55 10.68 -6.27
C LEU A 161 4.49 10.20 -5.27
N CYS A 162 3.49 9.48 -5.75
CA CYS A 162 2.43 8.91 -4.94
C CYS A 162 2.64 7.40 -4.72
N ASP A 163 2.86 6.97 -3.49
CA ASP A 163 2.83 5.53 -3.16
C ASP A 163 1.37 5.08 -3.06
N CYS A 164 0.92 4.33 -4.06
CA CYS A 164 -0.41 3.77 -4.17
C CYS A 164 -0.45 2.26 -3.90
N ALA A 165 0.55 1.69 -3.21
CA ALA A 165 0.59 0.25 -2.93
C ALA A 165 -0.67 -0.24 -2.21
N GLN A 166 -1.27 0.54 -1.32
CA GLN A 166 -2.50 0.18 -0.62
C GLN A 166 -3.79 0.61 -1.34
N ALA A 167 -3.69 1.44 -2.38
CA ALA A 167 -4.82 2.01 -3.11
C ALA A 167 -5.13 1.29 -4.43
N ALA A 168 -4.10 0.89 -5.17
CA ALA A 168 -4.24 0.30 -6.50
C ALA A 168 -5.19 -0.91 -6.52
N GLY A 169 -6.12 -0.93 -7.47
CA GLY A 169 -7.15 -1.96 -7.62
C GLY A 169 -8.25 -1.91 -6.54
N LYS A 170 -8.24 -0.93 -5.63
CA LYS A 170 -9.20 -0.77 -4.52
C LYS A 170 -10.01 0.51 -4.63
N ILE A 171 -9.33 1.63 -4.86
CA ILE A 171 -9.93 2.96 -5.06
C ILE A 171 -9.29 3.62 -6.27
N ALA A 172 -9.90 4.71 -6.78
CA ALA A 172 -9.34 5.48 -7.88
C ALA A 172 -7.94 6.01 -7.55
N LEU A 173 -7.06 6.00 -8.54
CA LEU A 173 -5.73 6.57 -8.42
C LEU A 173 -5.75 8.07 -8.69
N PRO A 174 -4.82 8.84 -8.10
CA PRO A 174 -4.73 10.28 -8.31
C PRO A 174 -4.06 10.63 -9.64
N GLU A 175 -4.20 11.88 -10.03
CA GLU A 175 -3.37 12.50 -11.06
C GLU A 175 -2.03 12.91 -10.45
N ALA A 176 -1.01 12.04 -10.50
CA ALA A 176 0.35 12.32 -10.00
C ALA A 176 1.39 12.19 -11.10
N ASP A 177 2.60 12.71 -10.91
CA ASP A 177 3.68 12.59 -11.90
C ASP A 177 4.25 11.17 -11.92
N PHE A 178 4.31 10.55 -10.73
CA PHE A 178 4.75 9.18 -10.52
C PHE A 178 3.80 8.47 -9.56
N ILE A 179 3.36 7.26 -9.92
CA ILE A 179 2.56 6.40 -9.04
C ILE A 179 3.26 5.05 -8.91
N ALA A 180 3.54 4.63 -7.68
CA ALA A 180 4.13 3.32 -7.39
C ALA A 180 3.06 2.33 -6.93
N ILE A 181 3.02 1.14 -7.54
CA ILE A 181 2.07 0.07 -7.19
C ILE A 181 2.78 -1.27 -6.98
N SER A 182 2.17 -2.17 -6.20
CA SER A 182 2.70 -3.51 -5.90
C SER A 182 1.62 -4.58 -6.01
N GLY A 183 1.82 -5.57 -6.88
CA GLY A 183 0.84 -6.60 -7.22
C GLY A 183 0.31 -7.39 -6.03
N HIS A 184 1.20 -7.78 -5.10
CA HIS A 184 0.80 -8.60 -3.95
C HIS A 184 -0.14 -7.90 -2.95
N LYS A 185 -0.41 -6.61 -3.10
CA LYS A 185 -1.34 -5.86 -2.26
C LYS A 185 -2.80 -5.93 -2.74
N PHE A 186 -3.00 -6.35 -3.98
CA PHE A 186 -4.33 -6.49 -4.59
C PHE A 186 -4.58 -7.88 -5.22
N GLY A 187 -3.80 -8.88 -4.81
CA GLY A 187 -4.00 -10.28 -5.23
C GLY A 187 -3.23 -10.71 -6.47
N GLY A 188 -2.29 -9.88 -6.94
CA GLY A 188 -1.24 -10.29 -7.85
C GLY A 188 -0.09 -11.01 -7.13
N PRO A 189 0.91 -11.53 -7.84
CA PRO A 189 2.04 -12.23 -7.23
C PRO A 189 3.01 -11.25 -6.56
N PRO A 190 3.78 -11.68 -5.54
CA PRO A 190 4.97 -10.96 -5.11
C PRO A 190 5.99 -10.89 -6.24
N GLY A 191 6.86 -9.89 -6.22
CA GLY A 191 7.85 -9.70 -7.29
C GLY A 191 7.28 -9.07 -8.57
N ALA A 192 6.08 -8.50 -8.50
CA ALA A 192 5.44 -7.71 -9.56
C ALA A 192 4.97 -6.35 -9.04
N GLY A 193 5.21 -5.31 -9.82
CA GLY A 193 4.75 -3.95 -9.56
C GLY A 193 4.89 -3.09 -10.81
N ALA A 194 4.55 -1.82 -10.67
CA ALA A 194 4.75 -0.85 -11.74
C ALA A 194 5.02 0.55 -11.18
N LEU A 195 5.75 1.33 -11.96
CA LEU A 195 5.81 2.78 -11.88
C LEU A 195 4.99 3.33 -13.04
N LEU A 196 3.90 4.01 -12.71
CA LEU A 196 3.11 4.78 -13.66
C LEU A 196 3.76 6.16 -13.76
N VAL A 197 4.02 6.63 -14.96
CA VAL A 197 4.77 7.87 -15.21
C VAL A 197 3.96 8.74 -16.15
N ARG A 198 3.68 9.98 -15.74
CA ARG A 198 2.94 10.94 -16.55
C ARG A 198 3.77 11.42 -17.76
N ASP A 199 5.03 11.74 -17.51
CA ASP A 199 5.97 12.23 -18.51
C ASP A 199 7.36 11.64 -18.27
N LEU A 200 7.82 10.79 -19.20
CA LEU A 200 9.13 10.14 -19.12
C LEU A 200 10.31 11.14 -19.16
N ASP A 201 10.12 12.32 -19.73
CA ASP A 201 11.16 13.35 -19.77
C ASP A 201 11.50 13.93 -18.40
N THR A 202 10.70 13.66 -17.38
CA THR A 202 10.99 14.01 -15.99
C THR A 202 12.02 13.11 -15.33
N LEU A 203 12.32 11.95 -15.94
CA LEU A 203 13.28 10.95 -15.50
C LEU A 203 14.54 10.92 -16.35
N VAL A 204 15.66 10.54 -15.75
CA VAL A 204 16.91 10.26 -16.47
C VAL A 204 16.96 8.76 -16.79
N ALA A 205 17.01 8.42 -18.07
CA ALA A 205 17.16 7.03 -18.51
C ALA A 205 18.51 6.45 -18.08
N SER A 206 18.54 5.17 -17.71
CA SER A 206 19.74 4.43 -17.30
C SER A 206 20.18 3.35 -18.26
N GLY A 207 19.44 3.23 -19.38
CA GLY A 207 19.61 2.14 -20.35
C GLY A 207 18.94 0.82 -19.91
N GLY A 208 18.88 -0.15 -20.81
CA GLY A 208 18.29 -1.47 -20.60
C GLY A 208 16.84 -1.57 -21.10
N GLN A 209 16.08 -2.44 -20.45
CA GLN A 209 14.67 -2.70 -20.76
C GLN A 209 13.75 -1.55 -20.29
N GLU A 210 12.47 -1.77 -20.40
CA GLU A 210 11.45 -0.78 -19.98
C GLU A 210 11.76 0.62 -20.53
N ARG A 211 11.97 0.70 -21.85
CA ARG A 211 12.32 1.94 -22.57
C ARG A 211 13.59 2.65 -22.04
N GLY A 212 14.46 1.91 -21.37
CA GLY A 212 15.69 2.45 -20.82
C GLY A 212 15.55 2.93 -19.35
N TYR A 213 14.42 2.69 -18.73
CA TYR A 213 14.17 3.13 -17.34
C TYR A 213 14.33 2.00 -16.31
N ARG A 214 14.52 0.75 -16.74
CA ARG A 214 14.79 -0.39 -15.86
C ARG A 214 15.75 -1.35 -16.53
N ARG A 215 16.65 -1.94 -15.77
CA ARG A 215 17.56 -3.01 -16.25
C ARG A 215 17.04 -4.37 -15.80
N GLY A 216 17.34 -5.39 -16.58
CA GLY A 216 16.99 -6.80 -16.33
C GLY A 216 15.76 -7.23 -17.13
N THR A 217 15.78 -8.48 -17.56
CA THR A 217 14.70 -9.10 -18.34
C THR A 217 13.37 -8.96 -17.60
N GLU A 218 12.33 -8.60 -18.33
CA GLU A 218 10.99 -8.44 -17.79
C GLU A 218 10.41 -9.79 -17.34
N ASN A 219 9.75 -9.78 -16.19
CA ASN A 219 9.04 -10.95 -15.67
C ASN A 219 7.62 -10.98 -16.24
N LEU A 220 7.49 -11.45 -17.50
CA LEU A 220 6.22 -11.55 -18.20
C LEU A 220 5.16 -12.35 -17.41
N PRO A 221 5.46 -13.54 -16.83
CA PRO A 221 4.47 -14.27 -16.06
C PRO A 221 3.90 -13.47 -14.88
N ALA A 222 4.74 -12.75 -14.16
CA ALA A 222 4.31 -11.93 -13.05
C ALA A 222 3.53 -10.68 -13.51
N ALA A 223 3.91 -10.07 -14.63
CA ALA A 223 3.18 -8.94 -15.22
C ALA A 223 1.79 -9.37 -15.71
N ALA A 224 1.67 -10.53 -16.38
CA ALA A 224 0.39 -11.08 -16.82
C ALA A 224 -0.54 -11.40 -15.63
N ALA A 225 0.02 -11.97 -14.56
CA ALA A 225 -0.73 -12.25 -13.33
C ALA A 225 -1.20 -10.97 -12.63
N MET A 226 -0.34 -9.96 -12.56
CA MET A 226 -0.68 -8.65 -11.98
C MET A 226 -1.80 -7.97 -12.79
N ALA A 227 -1.73 -8.05 -14.13
CA ALA A 227 -2.79 -7.54 -15.01
C ALA A 227 -4.13 -8.24 -14.77
N ALA A 228 -4.13 -9.58 -14.69
CA ALA A 228 -5.34 -10.36 -14.41
C ALA A 228 -5.94 -10.07 -13.03
N ALA A 229 -5.09 -9.83 -12.01
CA ALA A 229 -5.57 -9.43 -10.68
C ALA A 229 -6.28 -8.08 -10.70
N LEU A 230 -5.79 -7.10 -11.45
CA LEU A 230 -6.45 -5.80 -11.62
C LEU A 230 -7.75 -5.91 -12.43
N GLU A 231 -7.71 -6.64 -13.55
CA GLU A 231 -8.85 -6.84 -14.43
C GLU A 231 -10.02 -7.55 -13.74
N SER A 232 -9.73 -8.43 -12.75
CA SER A 232 -10.76 -9.13 -11.96
C SER A 232 -11.64 -8.18 -11.12
N ARG A 233 -11.16 -6.97 -10.81
CA ARG A 233 -11.83 -5.95 -9.97
C ARG A 233 -12.27 -6.45 -8.57
N ALA A 234 -11.74 -7.60 -8.11
CA ALA A 234 -12.20 -8.28 -6.91
C ALA A 234 -12.22 -7.36 -5.65
N PHE A 235 -11.21 -6.51 -5.48
CA PHE A 235 -11.22 -5.54 -4.38
C PHE A 235 -12.20 -4.39 -4.63
N ALA A 236 -12.19 -3.77 -5.82
CA ALA A 236 -13.03 -2.62 -6.12
C ALA A 236 -14.52 -2.94 -5.91
N GLU A 237 -14.96 -4.11 -6.35
CA GLU A 237 -16.33 -4.60 -6.17
C GLU A 237 -16.67 -4.92 -4.70
N ALA A 238 -15.68 -5.36 -3.92
CA ALA A 238 -15.88 -5.66 -2.51
C ALA A 238 -15.93 -4.42 -1.60
N MET A 239 -15.39 -3.27 -2.02
CA MET A 239 -15.21 -2.08 -1.17
C MET A 239 -16.47 -1.64 -0.43
N PRO A 240 -17.68 -1.54 -1.02
CA PRO A 240 -18.88 -1.12 -0.27
C PRO A 240 -19.23 -2.08 0.87
N ARG A 241 -19.10 -3.39 0.62
CA ARG A 241 -19.34 -4.42 1.65
C ARG A 241 -18.27 -4.36 2.75
N LEU A 242 -17.01 -4.22 2.38
CA LEU A 242 -15.90 -4.11 3.34
C LEU A 242 -16.03 -2.86 4.21
N GLU A 243 -16.54 -1.76 3.68
CA GLU A 243 -16.80 -0.55 4.46
C GLU A 243 -17.86 -0.80 5.55
N THR A 244 -18.94 -1.52 5.22
CA THR A 244 -19.97 -1.92 6.19
C THR A 244 -19.37 -2.82 7.29
N LEU A 245 -18.52 -3.79 6.90
CA LEU A 245 -17.85 -4.67 7.85
C LEU A 245 -16.90 -3.90 8.77
N ARG A 246 -16.14 -2.95 8.24
CA ARG A 246 -15.23 -2.11 9.03
C ARG A 246 -16.00 -1.26 10.03
N GLN A 247 -17.09 -0.62 9.61
CA GLN A 247 -17.92 0.19 10.50
C GLN A 247 -18.52 -0.65 11.64
N ARG A 248 -19.00 -1.86 11.34
CA ARG A 248 -19.48 -2.81 12.33
C ARG A 248 -18.36 -3.20 13.31
N LEU A 249 -17.20 -3.58 12.80
CA LEU A 249 -16.03 -3.90 13.62
C LEU A 249 -15.67 -2.75 14.57
N GLU A 250 -15.58 -1.54 14.07
CA GLU A 250 -15.22 -0.36 14.86
C GLU A 250 -16.23 -0.01 15.95
N LYS A 251 -17.52 -0.18 15.67
CA LYS A 251 -18.58 -0.02 16.67
C LYS A 251 -18.36 -0.98 17.85
N GLU A 252 -18.10 -2.24 17.58
CA GLU A 252 -17.90 -3.27 18.59
C GLU A 252 -16.56 -3.12 19.34
N ILE A 253 -15.50 -2.70 18.66
CA ILE A 253 -14.21 -2.33 19.29
C ILE A 253 -14.44 -1.25 20.35
N ARG A 254 -15.14 -0.15 20.00
CA ARG A 254 -15.44 0.94 20.94
C ARG A 254 -16.31 0.45 22.11
N ALA A 255 -17.35 -0.34 21.83
CA ALA A 255 -18.24 -0.88 22.87
C ALA A 255 -17.50 -1.76 23.87
N SER A 256 -16.41 -2.43 23.46
CA SER A 256 -15.58 -3.25 24.35
C SER A 256 -14.48 -2.46 25.09
N GLY A 257 -14.38 -1.15 24.89
CA GLY A 257 -13.38 -0.26 25.51
C GLY A 257 -12.10 -0.12 24.69
N GLY A 258 -12.09 -0.56 23.42
CA GLY A 258 -11.00 -0.35 22.50
C GLY A 258 -11.04 1.03 21.84
N LEU A 259 -9.94 1.41 21.23
CA LEU A 259 -9.75 2.67 20.51
C LEU A 259 -9.64 2.41 19.02
N VAL A 260 -10.16 3.33 18.21
CA VAL A 260 -10.01 3.35 16.76
C VAL A 260 -9.07 4.48 16.40
N VAL A 261 -7.90 4.16 15.88
CA VAL A 261 -6.89 5.14 15.48
C VAL A 261 -7.38 5.89 14.24
N ALA A 262 -7.10 7.19 14.16
CA ALA A 262 -7.47 8.06 13.04
C ALA A 262 -8.99 8.04 12.72
N ALA A 263 -9.84 7.92 13.74
CA ALA A 263 -11.30 7.84 13.56
C ALA A 263 -11.90 9.10 12.91
N GLY A 264 -11.23 10.24 13.02
CA GLY A 264 -11.64 11.53 12.44
C GLY A 264 -11.24 11.75 10.98
N ALA A 265 -10.43 10.85 10.39
CA ALA A 265 -9.99 10.96 8.99
C ALA A 265 -10.80 10.07 8.05
N SER A 266 -10.74 10.39 6.74
CA SER A 266 -11.14 9.45 5.69
C SER A 266 -10.20 8.26 5.69
N ARG A 267 -10.74 7.04 5.68
CA ARG A 267 -9.95 5.80 5.72
C ARG A 267 -10.47 4.78 4.71
N ILE A 268 -9.54 4.02 4.14
CA ILE A 268 -9.92 2.93 3.22
C ILE A 268 -10.67 1.82 3.98
N ALA A 269 -11.62 1.18 3.33
CA ALA A 269 -12.43 0.11 3.93
C ALA A 269 -11.60 -1.12 4.37
N THR A 270 -10.46 -1.33 3.73
CA THR A 270 -9.67 -2.56 3.91
C THR A 270 -8.68 -2.54 5.08
N ILE A 271 -8.44 -1.39 5.73
CA ILE A 271 -7.40 -1.25 6.78
C ILE A 271 -7.96 -0.49 7.97
N GLY A 272 -7.73 -1.02 9.17
CA GLY A 272 -8.00 -0.33 10.43
C GLY A 272 -6.94 -0.62 11.48
N ALA A 273 -6.65 0.38 12.32
CA ALA A 273 -5.75 0.28 13.46
C ALA A 273 -6.55 0.43 14.76
N TYR A 274 -6.40 -0.55 15.65
CA TYR A 274 -7.23 -0.68 16.85
C TYR A 274 -6.38 -0.86 18.08
N GLY A 275 -6.53 0.03 19.05
CA GLY A 275 -5.85 -0.05 20.35
C GLY A 275 -6.71 -0.71 21.41
N LEU A 276 -6.10 -1.52 22.26
CA LEU A 276 -6.74 -2.04 23.48
C LEU A 276 -5.91 -1.59 24.68
N PRO A 277 -6.28 -0.46 25.33
CA PRO A 277 -5.52 0.10 26.44
C PRO A 277 -5.23 -0.94 27.54
N GLY A 278 -4.00 -0.97 28.02
CA GLY A 278 -3.54 -1.92 29.03
C GLY A 278 -3.17 -3.31 28.50
N VAL A 279 -3.29 -3.56 27.19
CA VAL A 279 -2.88 -4.83 26.57
C VAL A 279 -1.88 -4.57 25.47
N ALA A 280 -0.62 -4.94 25.68
CA ALA A 280 0.41 -4.78 24.65
C ALA A 280 0.03 -5.50 23.34
N SER A 281 0.30 -4.87 22.21
CA SER A 281 0.03 -5.43 20.86
C SER A 281 0.68 -6.81 20.67
N ALA A 282 1.89 -7.03 21.17
CA ALA A 282 2.54 -8.34 21.18
C ALA A 282 1.69 -9.43 21.83
N SER A 283 1.11 -9.13 22.99
CA SER A 283 0.23 -10.07 23.70
C SER A 283 -1.07 -10.33 22.94
N GLN A 284 -1.63 -9.31 22.29
CA GLN A 284 -2.82 -9.46 21.45
C GLN A 284 -2.51 -10.35 20.24
N LEU A 285 -1.38 -10.12 19.55
CA LEU A 285 -0.96 -10.92 18.40
C LEU A 285 -0.83 -12.40 18.75
N VAL A 286 -0.15 -12.73 19.87
CA VAL A 286 0.02 -14.12 20.31
C VAL A 286 -1.33 -14.77 20.62
N GLN A 287 -2.23 -14.06 21.31
CA GLN A 287 -3.55 -14.61 21.66
C GLN A 287 -4.43 -14.84 20.43
N LEU A 288 -4.41 -13.91 19.46
CA LEU A 288 -5.14 -14.04 18.19
C LEU A 288 -4.53 -15.15 17.33
N ASP A 289 -3.21 -15.26 17.26
CA ASP A 289 -2.52 -16.32 16.52
C ASP A 289 -2.86 -17.71 17.06
N LEU A 290 -2.87 -17.89 18.39
CA LEU A 290 -3.30 -19.13 19.04
C LEU A 290 -4.77 -19.45 18.77
N ALA A 291 -5.62 -18.44 18.57
CA ALA A 291 -7.02 -18.61 18.15
C ALA A 291 -7.19 -18.85 16.65
N GLY A 292 -6.09 -18.96 15.89
CA GLY A 292 -6.11 -19.18 14.45
C GLY A 292 -6.48 -17.93 13.65
N ILE A 293 -6.19 -16.72 14.14
CA ILE A 293 -6.47 -15.45 13.51
C ILE A 293 -5.15 -14.72 13.22
N SER A 294 -4.90 -14.43 11.94
CA SER A 294 -3.70 -13.69 11.49
C SER A 294 -4.02 -12.20 11.37
N VAL A 295 -3.35 -11.38 12.18
CA VAL A 295 -3.37 -9.91 12.13
C VAL A 295 -1.94 -9.39 12.30
N SER A 296 -1.73 -8.09 12.20
CA SER A 296 -0.41 -7.46 12.34
C SER A 296 -0.43 -6.36 13.41
N ALA A 297 0.72 -5.84 13.78
CA ALA A 297 0.86 -4.65 14.60
C ALA A 297 1.91 -3.72 14.00
N GLY A 298 1.62 -2.41 13.97
CA GLY A 298 2.52 -1.33 13.60
C GLY A 298 3.47 -1.62 12.44
N SER A 299 4.72 -1.27 12.59
CA SER A 299 5.80 -1.60 11.67
C SER A 299 6.26 -3.05 11.88
N ALA A 300 5.41 -4.05 11.55
CA ALA A 300 5.87 -5.43 11.39
C ALA A 300 6.84 -5.47 10.20
N CYS A 301 8.10 -5.08 10.46
CA CYS A 301 9.17 -5.18 9.48
C CYS A 301 9.63 -6.63 9.35
N SER A 302 10.12 -6.97 8.17
CA SER A 302 10.73 -8.22 7.75
C SER A 302 11.81 -8.81 8.68
N SER A 303 12.17 -8.13 9.77
CA SER A 303 13.16 -8.57 10.78
C SER A 303 12.58 -9.26 12.01
N GLY A 304 11.25 -9.45 12.11
CA GLY A 304 10.63 -10.13 13.26
C GLY A 304 10.69 -9.38 14.60
N SER A 305 11.31 -8.20 14.66
CA SER A 305 11.33 -7.36 15.85
C SER A 305 10.24 -6.29 15.78
N MET A 306 9.41 -6.19 16.83
CA MET A 306 8.42 -5.12 16.95
C MET A 306 9.12 -3.81 17.30
N LYS A 307 9.23 -2.92 16.31
CA LYS A 307 9.67 -1.53 16.56
C LYS A 307 8.44 -0.65 16.81
N PRO A 308 8.56 0.41 17.64
CA PRO A 308 7.51 1.43 17.76
C PRO A 308 7.08 1.94 16.38
N SER A 309 5.78 2.12 16.17
CA SER A 309 5.26 2.64 14.92
C SER A 309 5.67 4.09 14.71
N ARG A 310 6.40 4.36 13.63
CA ARG A 310 6.73 5.74 13.23
C ARG A 310 5.50 6.52 12.82
N VAL A 311 4.51 5.84 12.25
CA VAL A 311 3.23 6.44 11.86
C VAL A 311 2.50 6.96 13.09
N LEU A 312 2.33 6.14 14.12
CA LEU A 312 1.66 6.54 15.36
C LEU A 312 2.45 7.63 16.12
N ALA A 313 3.77 7.56 16.10
CA ALA A 313 4.63 8.60 16.67
C ALA A 313 4.49 9.93 15.92
N ALA A 314 4.46 9.92 14.57
CA ALA A 314 4.25 11.11 13.77
C ALA A 314 2.87 11.77 14.00
N MET A 315 1.87 10.95 14.36
CA MET A 315 0.53 11.41 14.74
C MET A 315 0.46 11.96 16.19
N GLY A 316 1.56 11.91 16.94
CA GLY A 316 1.58 12.33 18.34
C GLY A 316 0.81 11.42 19.29
N ILE A 317 0.59 10.15 18.91
CA ILE A 317 -0.09 9.17 19.77
C ILE A 317 0.85 8.75 20.90
N ALA A 318 0.37 8.87 22.14
CA ALA A 318 1.15 8.49 23.33
C ALA A 318 1.60 7.01 23.26
N GLU A 319 2.81 6.74 23.73
CA GLU A 319 3.45 5.41 23.61
C GLU A 319 2.63 4.30 24.28
N GLU A 320 1.95 4.60 25.39
CA GLU A 320 1.07 3.66 26.11
C GLU A 320 -0.10 3.20 25.20
N ILE A 321 -0.61 4.09 24.37
CA ILE A 321 -1.66 3.76 23.39
C ILE A 321 -1.03 3.07 22.18
N ALA A 322 0.02 3.64 21.61
CA ALA A 322 0.70 3.11 20.44
C ALA A 322 1.17 1.67 20.62
N SER A 323 1.69 1.32 21.82
CA SER A 323 2.13 -0.04 22.15
C SER A 323 0.99 -1.06 22.23
N SER A 324 -0.28 -0.60 22.32
CA SER A 324 -1.48 -1.44 22.37
C SER A 324 -2.18 -1.62 21.02
N VAL A 325 -1.69 -0.98 19.95
CA VAL A 325 -2.37 -0.94 18.66
C VAL A 325 -2.02 -2.15 17.80
N ILE A 326 -3.05 -2.83 17.29
CA ILE A 326 -2.94 -3.83 16.22
C ILE A 326 -3.58 -3.30 14.93
N ARG A 327 -3.14 -3.85 13.79
CA ARG A 327 -3.76 -3.61 12.49
C ARG A 327 -4.56 -4.82 12.06
N VAL A 328 -5.81 -4.60 11.68
CA VAL A 328 -6.68 -5.58 11.03
C VAL A 328 -6.91 -5.14 9.60
N SER A 329 -6.73 -6.02 8.63
CA SER A 329 -6.93 -5.67 7.24
C SER A 329 -7.67 -6.75 6.47
N PHE A 330 -8.68 -6.31 5.72
CA PHE A 330 -9.64 -7.12 5.00
C PHE A 330 -9.20 -7.42 3.56
N GLY A 331 -9.56 -8.60 3.06
CA GLY A 331 -9.48 -8.98 1.67
C GLY A 331 -10.85 -9.01 0.99
N PRO A 332 -10.89 -9.26 -0.34
CA PRO A 332 -12.15 -9.24 -1.07
C PRO A 332 -13.14 -10.35 -0.62
N SER A 333 -12.65 -11.43 -0.04
CA SER A 333 -13.47 -12.53 0.47
C SER A 333 -13.84 -12.41 1.95
N THR A 334 -13.34 -11.40 2.68
CA THR A 334 -13.66 -11.23 4.11
C THR A 334 -15.17 -11.13 4.31
N SER A 335 -15.72 -11.93 5.22
CA SER A 335 -17.16 -12.10 5.48
C SER A 335 -17.59 -11.50 6.82
N GLU A 336 -18.91 -11.49 7.09
CA GLU A 336 -19.47 -11.15 8.40
C GLU A 336 -19.02 -12.14 9.48
N ASP A 337 -19.02 -13.44 9.16
CA ASP A 337 -18.58 -14.50 10.08
C ASP A 337 -17.10 -14.33 10.48
N ASP A 338 -16.25 -13.87 9.56
CA ASP A 338 -14.86 -13.56 9.83
C ASP A 338 -14.73 -12.43 10.85
N VAL A 339 -15.53 -11.38 10.69
CA VAL A 339 -15.58 -10.26 11.63
C VAL A 339 -16.11 -10.72 13.00
N ASP A 340 -17.15 -11.56 13.02
CA ASP A 340 -17.70 -12.09 14.26
C ASP A 340 -16.70 -12.98 15.00
N ARG A 341 -16.00 -13.83 14.30
CA ARG A 341 -14.93 -14.67 14.86
C ARG A 341 -13.82 -13.81 15.48
N PHE A 342 -13.35 -12.78 14.77
CA PHE A 342 -12.37 -11.84 15.32
C PHE A 342 -12.90 -11.13 16.56
N LEU A 343 -14.12 -10.59 16.51
CA LEU A 343 -14.75 -9.89 17.64
C LEU A 343 -14.95 -10.79 18.85
N GLY A 344 -15.24 -12.07 18.64
CA GLY A 344 -15.32 -13.06 19.71
C GLY A 344 -14.01 -13.17 20.50
N GLU A 345 -12.89 -13.27 19.83
CA GLU A 345 -11.56 -13.33 20.47
C GLU A 345 -11.14 -11.96 21.04
N TRP A 346 -11.40 -10.87 20.33
CA TRP A 346 -11.15 -9.52 20.87
C TRP A 346 -11.86 -9.28 22.21
N ARG A 347 -13.15 -9.63 22.32
CA ARG A 347 -13.92 -9.48 23.57
C ARG A 347 -13.35 -10.32 24.71
N LYS A 348 -12.83 -11.53 24.44
CA LYS A 348 -12.16 -12.38 25.44
C LYS A 348 -10.88 -11.71 25.97
N ILE A 349 -10.08 -11.11 25.05
CA ILE A 349 -8.86 -10.38 25.43
C ILE A 349 -9.21 -9.16 26.27
N ALA A 350 -10.20 -8.36 25.84
CA ALA A 350 -10.64 -7.18 26.56
C ALA A 350 -11.24 -7.51 27.94
N GLY A 351 -12.02 -8.59 28.04
CA GLY A 351 -12.59 -9.06 29.32
C GLY A 351 -11.51 -9.47 30.32
N ARG A 352 -10.48 -10.22 29.87
CA ARG A 352 -9.34 -10.57 30.72
C ARG A 352 -8.54 -9.35 31.20
N ALA A 353 -8.39 -8.34 30.35
CA ALA A 353 -7.71 -7.09 30.71
C ALA A 353 -8.48 -6.34 31.82
N LYS A 354 -9.81 -6.18 31.67
CA LYS A 354 -10.66 -5.55 32.67
C LYS A 354 -10.61 -6.28 34.03
N ALA A 355 -10.66 -7.63 34.04
CA ALA A 355 -10.60 -8.42 35.24
C ALA A 355 -9.24 -8.35 35.98
N ARG A 356 -8.16 -7.97 35.31
CA ARG A 356 -6.84 -7.74 35.91
C ARG A 356 -6.66 -6.34 36.46
N ALA A 357 -7.44 -5.37 35.97
CA ALA A 357 -7.38 -3.98 36.39
C ALA A 357 -8.35 -3.67 37.55
N ALA A 358 -9.34 -4.55 37.81
CA ALA A 358 -10.27 -4.52 38.96
C ALA A 358 -9.71 -5.27 40.18
#